data_31c3da59cc667dc70dc50ef9b5420260
#
_entry.id   31c3da59cc667dc70dc50ef9b5420260
#
_cell.length_a   1.000
_cell.length_b   1.000
_cell.length_c   1.000
_cell.angle_alpha   90.00
_cell.angle_beta   90.00
_cell.angle_gamma   90.00
#
_symmetry.space_group_name_H-M   'P 1'
#
loop_
_entity.id
_entity.type
_entity.pdbx_description
1 polymer ?
#
loop_
_entity_poly.entity_id
_entity_poly.type
_entity_poly.pdbx_seq_one_letter_code
_entity_poly.pdbx_strand_id
1 'polypeptide(L)'
;MKIIMLGAPGAGKGTQAKMIAEKYSIPHVSTGDIFRANIKNGTELGMEAKKYMDQGLLVPDELTVKILLDRVAQADCANGYVLDGFPRTIPQAEVLDEALTKLGDSIDFAVNVDVPDENIVKRMSGRRACVKCGATYHIEHIPPKTEGICDTCGSELILRDDDKPETVQNRLKVYHDQTQPLIDFYTKKGVLKSVDGTVDMKDVFAAIVAILG
;
A
#
# COMPACT_ATOMS: atom_id res chain seq x y z
N MET A 1 -8.69 10.49 11.86
CA MET A 1 -9.27 9.87 10.64
C MET A 1 -8.44 8.65 10.26
N LYS A 2 -9.07 7.48 10.11
CA LYS A 2 -8.42 6.19 9.82
C LYS A 2 -8.86 5.71 8.44
N ILE A 3 -7.89 5.60 7.53
CA ILE A 3 -8.14 5.33 6.10
C ILE A 3 -7.44 4.04 5.69
N ILE A 4 -8.12 3.21 4.92
CA ILE A 4 -7.55 2.04 4.25
C ILE A 4 -7.46 2.33 2.75
N MET A 5 -6.29 2.07 2.15
CA MET A 5 -6.11 2.13 0.71
C MET A 5 -6.24 0.74 0.09
N LEU A 6 -7.24 0.55 -0.75
CA LEU A 6 -7.50 -0.67 -1.53
C LEU A 6 -7.15 -0.48 -3.01
N GLY A 7 -6.99 -1.58 -3.73
CA GLY A 7 -6.69 -1.62 -5.16
C GLY A 7 -5.53 -2.55 -5.49
N ALA A 8 -5.38 -2.88 -6.77
CA ALA A 8 -4.38 -3.81 -7.27
C ALA A 8 -2.91 -3.37 -6.96
N PRO A 9 -1.94 -4.29 -6.93
CA PRO A 9 -0.53 -3.91 -6.86
C PRO A 9 -0.19 -3.00 -8.05
N GLY A 10 0.50 -1.87 -7.81
CA GLY A 10 0.79 -0.90 -8.89
C GLY A 10 -0.32 0.11 -9.21
N ALA A 11 -1.49 0.06 -8.57
CA ALA A 11 -2.58 1.03 -8.78
C ALA A 11 -2.27 2.47 -8.33
N GLY A 12 -1.16 2.70 -7.61
CA GLY A 12 -0.78 4.04 -7.12
C GLY A 12 -1.14 4.29 -5.66
N LYS A 13 -1.66 3.31 -4.93
CA LYS A 13 -2.06 3.43 -3.51
C LYS A 13 -1.03 4.12 -2.63
N GLY A 14 0.22 3.67 -2.66
CA GLY A 14 1.29 4.22 -1.83
C GLY A 14 1.60 5.69 -2.14
N THR A 15 1.45 6.12 -3.39
CA THR A 15 1.60 7.53 -3.78
C THR A 15 0.47 8.35 -3.19
N GLN A 16 -0.77 7.91 -3.37
CA GLN A 16 -1.94 8.57 -2.82
C GLN A 16 -1.92 8.58 -1.29
N ALA A 17 -1.55 7.46 -0.65
CA ALA A 17 -1.43 7.36 0.80
C ALA A 17 -0.45 8.39 1.38
N LYS A 18 0.70 8.62 0.73
CA LYS A 18 1.68 9.64 1.14
C LYS A 18 1.10 11.05 1.03
N MET A 19 0.42 11.35 -0.08
CA MET A 19 -0.21 12.66 -0.30
C MET A 19 -1.35 12.92 0.72
N ILE A 20 -2.14 11.90 1.04
CA ILE A 20 -3.18 11.96 2.08
C ILE A 20 -2.53 12.20 3.45
N ALA A 21 -1.52 11.42 3.79
CA ALA A 21 -0.80 11.52 5.05
C ALA A 21 -0.24 12.93 5.28
N GLU A 22 0.35 13.52 4.24
CA GLU A 22 0.87 14.90 4.27
C GLU A 22 -0.26 15.93 4.44
N LYS A 23 -1.32 15.83 3.64
CA LYS A 23 -2.44 16.78 3.66
C LYS A 23 -3.17 16.80 5.02
N TYR A 24 -3.42 15.63 5.59
CA TYR A 24 -4.19 15.50 6.82
C TYR A 24 -3.33 15.37 8.09
N SER A 25 -1.99 15.46 7.95
CA SER A 25 -1.03 15.34 9.04
C SER A 25 -1.21 14.07 9.89
N ILE A 26 -1.46 12.94 9.22
CA ILE A 26 -1.59 11.61 9.81
C ILE A 26 -0.52 10.67 9.25
N PRO A 27 -0.01 9.67 10.01
CA PRO A 27 1.04 8.78 9.53
C PRO A 27 0.58 7.87 8.39
N HIS A 28 1.45 7.67 7.39
CA HIS A 28 1.35 6.63 6.39
C HIS A 28 1.93 5.34 6.95
N VAL A 29 1.11 4.32 7.10
CA VAL A 29 1.49 2.99 7.60
C VAL A 29 1.43 1.98 6.46
N SER A 30 2.59 1.62 5.94
CA SER A 30 2.72 0.67 4.83
C SER A 30 3.35 -0.64 5.31
N THR A 31 2.59 -1.74 5.31
CA THR A 31 3.11 -3.07 5.65
C THR A 31 4.21 -3.50 4.68
N GLY A 32 4.08 -3.15 3.40
CA GLY A 32 5.13 -3.42 2.42
C GLY A 32 6.44 -2.71 2.73
N ASP A 33 6.40 -1.45 3.18
CA ASP A 33 7.60 -0.71 3.56
C ASP A 33 8.21 -1.24 4.85
N ILE A 34 7.38 -1.63 5.82
CA ILE A 34 7.84 -2.27 7.07
C ILE A 34 8.59 -3.56 6.75
N PHE A 35 8.03 -4.44 5.93
CA PHE A 35 8.71 -5.67 5.53
C PHE A 35 10.01 -5.41 4.76
N ARG A 36 10.00 -4.49 3.79
CA ARG A 36 11.22 -4.12 3.04
C ARG A 36 12.32 -3.56 3.94
N ALA A 37 11.97 -2.75 4.94
CA ALA A 37 12.94 -2.27 5.92
C ALA A 37 13.54 -3.42 6.74
N ASN A 38 12.71 -4.39 7.16
CA ASN A 38 13.16 -5.58 7.88
C ASN A 38 14.06 -6.49 7.01
N ILE A 39 13.71 -6.68 5.74
CA ILE A 39 14.54 -7.42 4.77
C ILE A 39 15.91 -6.76 4.63
N LYS A 40 15.93 -5.44 4.44
CA LYS A 40 17.17 -4.65 4.30
C LYS A 40 18.06 -4.76 5.55
N ASN A 41 17.45 -4.78 6.73
CA ASN A 41 18.15 -4.89 8.00
C ASN A 41 18.51 -6.35 8.39
N GLY A 42 18.13 -7.34 7.57
CA GLY A 42 18.43 -8.75 7.80
C GLY A 42 17.79 -9.35 9.05
N THR A 43 16.66 -8.81 9.51
CA THR A 43 15.95 -9.35 10.68
C THR A 43 15.31 -10.71 10.35
N GLU A 44 15.08 -11.55 11.35
CA GLU A 44 14.36 -12.83 11.19
C GLU A 44 13.03 -12.62 10.49
N LEU A 45 12.27 -11.62 10.92
CA LEU A 45 11.02 -11.20 10.30
C LEU A 45 11.18 -10.85 8.82
N GLY A 46 12.20 -10.07 8.47
CA GLY A 46 12.50 -9.69 7.10
C GLY A 46 12.85 -10.90 6.24
N MET A 47 13.66 -11.80 6.76
CA MET A 47 14.06 -13.02 6.04
C MET A 47 12.88 -13.96 5.82
N GLU A 48 11.94 -14.03 6.75
CA GLU A 48 10.71 -14.80 6.56
C GLU A 48 9.78 -14.14 5.55
N ALA A 49 9.51 -12.85 5.68
CA ALA A 49 8.66 -12.11 4.75
C ALA A 49 9.18 -12.19 3.30
N LYS A 50 10.51 -12.16 3.12
CA LYS A 50 11.16 -12.25 1.81
C LYS A 50 10.76 -13.51 1.03
N LYS A 51 10.62 -14.66 1.71
CA LYS A 51 10.24 -15.93 1.07
C LYS A 51 8.90 -15.85 0.33
N TYR A 52 7.97 -15.05 0.84
CA TYR A 52 6.65 -14.83 0.24
C TYR A 52 6.69 -13.70 -0.79
N MET A 53 7.32 -12.59 -0.44
CA MET A 53 7.33 -11.39 -1.30
C MET A 53 8.04 -11.62 -2.63
N ASP A 54 9.14 -12.38 -2.65
CA ASP A 54 9.88 -12.70 -3.88
C ASP A 54 9.05 -13.55 -4.86
N GLN A 55 8.08 -14.29 -4.34
CA GLN A 55 7.14 -15.10 -5.13
C GLN A 55 5.84 -14.34 -5.46
N GLY A 56 5.68 -13.10 -5.00
CA GLY A 56 4.44 -12.32 -5.17
C GLY A 56 3.28 -12.81 -4.30
N LEU A 57 3.57 -13.61 -3.27
CA LEU A 57 2.60 -14.11 -2.30
C LEU A 57 2.42 -13.13 -1.15
N LEU A 58 1.33 -13.29 -0.38
CA LEU A 58 1.13 -12.56 0.87
C LEU A 58 1.97 -13.18 1.98
N VAL A 59 2.52 -12.32 2.83
CA VAL A 59 3.11 -12.73 4.11
C VAL A 59 1.97 -13.24 4.99
N PRO A 60 2.17 -14.31 5.81
CA PRO A 60 1.12 -14.88 6.65
C PRO A 60 0.37 -13.84 7.48
N ASP A 61 -0.95 -14.02 7.59
CA ASP A 61 -1.85 -13.06 8.23
C ASP A 61 -1.46 -12.77 9.68
N GLU A 62 -1.12 -13.80 10.45
CA GLU A 62 -0.72 -13.68 11.85
C GLU A 62 0.48 -12.74 12.03
N LEU A 63 1.49 -12.89 11.16
CA LEU A 63 2.70 -12.07 11.19
C LEU A 63 2.40 -10.63 10.79
N THR A 64 1.59 -10.45 9.74
CA THR A 64 1.23 -9.14 9.19
C THR A 64 0.37 -8.35 10.18
N VAL A 65 -0.62 -9.01 10.79
CA VAL A 65 -1.51 -8.41 11.80
C VAL A 65 -0.72 -7.93 13.01
N LYS A 66 0.16 -8.78 13.56
CA LYS A 66 0.97 -8.43 14.73
C LYS A 66 1.77 -7.15 14.50
N ILE A 67 2.49 -7.08 13.38
CA ILE A 67 3.30 -5.91 13.03
C ILE A 67 2.45 -4.66 12.87
N LEU A 68 1.30 -4.80 12.23
CA LEU A 68 0.41 -3.66 12.03
C LEU A 68 -0.13 -3.14 13.36
N LEU A 69 -0.64 -4.01 14.22
CA LEU A 69 -1.21 -3.61 15.52
C LEU A 69 -0.15 -2.94 16.39
N ASP A 70 1.08 -3.46 16.42
CA ASP A 70 2.20 -2.83 17.11
C ASP A 70 2.53 -1.44 16.55
N ARG A 71 2.40 -1.24 15.22
CA ARG A 71 2.65 0.06 14.59
C ARG A 71 1.55 1.07 14.85
N VAL A 72 0.29 0.69 14.74
CA VAL A 72 -0.84 1.63 14.91
C VAL A 72 -1.09 1.96 16.38
N ALA A 73 -0.53 1.20 17.32
CA ALA A 73 -0.55 1.52 18.75
C ALA A 73 0.44 2.63 19.15
N GLN A 74 1.31 3.08 18.25
CA GLN A 74 2.27 4.15 18.55
C GLN A 74 1.55 5.50 18.65
N ALA A 75 2.10 6.39 19.46
CA ALA A 75 1.50 7.67 19.81
C ALA A 75 1.18 8.57 18.60
N ASP A 76 1.98 8.50 17.53
CA ASP A 76 1.76 9.26 16.31
C ASP A 76 0.48 8.83 15.54
N CYS A 77 -0.03 7.62 15.80
CA CYS A 77 -1.25 7.09 15.21
C CYS A 77 -2.53 7.45 15.98
N ALA A 78 -2.42 8.10 17.13
CA ALA A 78 -3.57 8.40 18.00
C ALA A 78 -4.66 9.23 17.31
N ASN A 79 -4.28 10.17 16.43
CA ASN A 79 -5.21 11.04 15.70
C ASN A 79 -5.68 10.48 14.36
N GLY A 80 -5.25 9.26 14.01
CA GLY A 80 -5.56 8.58 12.77
C GLY A 80 -4.34 8.17 11.99
N TYR A 81 -4.56 7.52 10.84
CA TYR A 81 -3.51 6.99 9.96
C TYR A 81 -4.07 6.59 8.60
N VAL A 82 -3.17 6.40 7.63
CA VAL A 82 -3.50 5.79 6.34
C VAL A 82 -2.81 4.45 6.24
N LEU A 83 -3.58 3.37 6.11
CA LEU A 83 -3.09 2.01 5.89
C LEU A 83 -2.87 1.76 4.40
N ASP A 84 -1.67 1.34 4.02
CA ASP A 84 -1.31 0.94 2.66
C ASP A 84 -0.78 -0.50 2.66
N GLY A 85 -1.46 -1.37 1.91
CA GLY A 85 -1.13 -2.78 1.81
C GLY A 85 -1.60 -3.63 3.00
N PHE A 86 -2.53 -3.14 3.79
CA PHE A 86 -3.26 -3.86 4.83
C PHE A 86 -4.66 -3.22 5.01
N PRO A 87 -5.73 -4.03 5.21
CA PRO A 87 -5.73 -5.48 5.10
C PRO A 87 -5.61 -5.95 3.64
N ARG A 88 -5.21 -7.21 3.44
CA ARG A 88 -5.18 -7.88 2.13
C ARG A 88 -6.04 -9.12 2.07
N THR A 89 -6.57 -9.57 3.22
CA THR A 89 -7.48 -10.72 3.33
C THR A 89 -8.64 -10.37 4.24
N ILE A 90 -9.76 -11.09 4.10
CA ILE A 90 -10.92 -10.93 4.99
C ILE A 90 -10.53 -11.18 6.46
N PRO A 91 -9.81 -12.26 6.82
CA PRO A 91 -9.37 -12.46 8.20
C PRO A 91 -8.56 -11.28 8.78
N GLN A 92 -7.67 -10.66 7.98
CA GLN A 92 -6.94 -9.47 8.41
C GLN A 92 -7.90 -8.30 8.70
N ALA A 93 -8.91 -8.09 7.86
CA ALA A 93 -9.92 -7.03 8.05
C ALA A 93 -10.75 -7.26 9.31
N GLU A 94 -11.16 -8.48 9.57
CA GLU A 94 -11.93 -8.86 10.76
C GLU A 94 -11.14 -8.61 12.05
N VAL A 95 -9.87 -9.03 12.08
CA VAL A 95 -9.01 -8.80 13.25
C VAL A 95 -8.76 -7.30 13.49
N LEU A 96 -8.58 -6.51 12.41
CA LEU A 96 -8.47 -5.05 12.54
C LEU A 96 -9.72 -4.44 13.13
N ASP A 97 -10.89 -4.83 12.64
CA ASP A 97 -12.18 -4.34 13.13
C ASP A 97 -12.41 -4.68 14.60
N GLU A 98 -12.11 -5.92 15.01
CA GLU A 98 -12.20 -6.31 16.42
C GLU A 98 -11.28 -5.49 17.31
N ALA A 99 -10.04 -5.26 16.86
CA ALA A 99 -9.07 -4.47 17.60
C ALA A 99 -9.54 -3.01 17.80
N LEU A 100 -10.06 -2.40 16.73
CA LEU A 100 -10.60 -1.04 16.78
C LEU A 100 -11.87 -0.96 17.63
N THR A 101 -12.79 -1.91 17.48
CA THR A 101 -14.03 -1.94 18.28
C THR A 101 -13.76 -2.02 19.78
N LYS A 102 -12.75 -2.79 20.20
CA LYS A 102 -12.33 -2.85 21.62
C LYS A 102 -11.83 -1.51 22.15
N LEU A 103 -11.38 -0.62 21.27
CA LEU A 103 -10.95 0.73 21.59
C LEU A 103 -12.08 1.78 21.44
N GLY A 104 -13.30 1.35 21.10
CA GLY A 104 -14.42 2.24 20.78
C GLY A 104 -14.24 3.02 19.50
N ASP A 105 -13.52 2.46 18.52
CA ASP A 105 -13.08 3.10 17.30
C ASP A 105 -13.44 2.29 16.05
N SER A 106 -13.28 2.86 14.85
CA SER A 106 -13.59 2.22 13.58
C SER A 106 -12.77 2.81 12.44
N ILE A 107 -12.79 2.16 11.28
CA ILE A 107 -12.29 2.72 10.02
C ILE A 107 -13.31 3.72 9.47
N ASP A 108 -12.85 4.94 9.15
CA ASP A 108 -13.69 5.99 8.58
C ASP A 108 -13.91 5.80 7.08
N PHE A 109 -12.86 5.44 6.34
CA PHE A 109 -12.90 5.28 4.88
C PHE A 109 -12.04 4.10 4.41
N ALA A 110 -12.57 3.34 3.46
CA ALA A 110 -11.81 2.42 2.62
C ALA A 110 -11.83 2.97 1.19
N VAL A 111 -10.69 3.47 0.72
CA VAL A 111 -10.56 4.09 -0.60
C VAL A 111 -9.98 3.08 -1.59
N ASN A 112 -10.79 2.66 -2.56
CA ASN A 112 -10.35 1.80 -3.65
C ASN A 112 -9.86 2.62 -4.83
N VAL A 113 -8.60 2.47 -5.19
CA VAL A 113 -8.00 3.04 -6.41
C VAL A 113 -8.14 1.98 -7.51
N ASP A 114 -9.12 2.16 -8.38
CA ASP A 114 -9.48 1.20 -9.41
C ASP A 114 -8.64 1.40 -10.67
N VAL A 115 -7.94 0.34 -11.10
CA VAL A 115 -7.06 0.36 -12.28
C VAL A 115 -7.11 -1.01 -12.96
N PRO A 116 -7.40 -1.08 -14.27
CA PRO A 116 -7.38 -2.33 -15.03
C PRO A 116 -6.01 -3.01 -15.02
N ASP A 117 -6.00 -4.35 -15.04
CA ASP A 117 -4.79 -5.16 -14.97
C ASP A 117 -3.77 -4.84 -16.06
N GLU A 118 -4.23 -4.53 -17.27
CA GLU A 118 -3.35 -4.14 -18.40
C GLU A 118 -2.52 -2.89 -18.06
N ASN A 119 -3.12 -1.93 -17.38
CA ASN A 119 -2.44 -0.71 -16.94
C ASN A 119 -1.49 -1.00 -15.78
N ILE A 120 -1.85 -1.94 -14.90
CA ILE A 120 -0.99 -2.40 -13.80
C ILE A 120 0.31 -2.98 -14.32
N VAL A 121 0.26 -3.89 -15.29
CA VAL A 121 1.46 -4.53 -15.86
C VAL A 121 2.40 -3.47 -16.44
N LYS A 122 1.86 -2.50 -17.19
CA LYS A 122 2.65 -1.37 -17.75
C LYS A 122 3.28 -0.53 -16.64
N ARG A 123 2.50 -0.16 -15.61
CA ARG A 123 2.99 0.66 -14.48
C ARG A 123 4.09 -0.04 -13.68
N MET A 124 3.95 -1.33 -13.44
CA MET A 124 4.90 -2.09 -12.63
C MET A 124 6.26 -2.22 -13.33
N SER A 125 6.28 -2.45 -14.65
CA SER A 125 7.51 -2.55 -15.42
C SER A 125 8.29 -1.22 -15.47
N GLY A 126 7.59 -0.08 -15.45
CA GLY A 126 8.19 1.26 -15.44
C GLY A 126 8.57 1.78 -14.05
N ARG A 127 8.13 1.11 -12.97
CA ARG A 127 8.41 1.54 -11.61
C ARG A 127 9.89 1.42 -11.25
N ARG A 128 10.38 2.43 -10.53
CA ARG A 128 11.73 2.43 -9.93
C ARG A 128 11.61 2.79 -8.45
N ALA A 129 12.42 2.19 -7.62
CA ALA A 129 12.43 2.44 -6.18
C ALA A 129 13.85 2.75 -5.69
N CYS A 130 13.96 3.72 -4.80
CA CYS A 130 15.22 4.03 -4.15
C CYS A 130 15.50 3.01 -3.03
N VAL A 131 16.66 2.36 -3.11
CA VAL A 131 17.10 1.36 -2.13
C VAL A 131 17.37 1.97 -0.74
N LYS A 132 17.63 3.27 -0.66
CA LYS A 132 17.99 3.95 0.59
C LYS A 132 16.78 4.56 1.31
N CYS A 133 16.00 5.39 0.63
CA CYS A 133 14.90 6.14 1.25
C CYS A 133 13.51 5.64 0.90
N GLY A 134 13.36 4.63 0.02
CA GLY A 134 12.06 4.08 -0.37
C GLY A 134 11.22 4.99 -1.30
N ALA A 135 11.78 6.11 -1.77
CA ALA A 135 11.10 6.95 -2.75
C ALA A 135 10.81 6.15 -4.02
N THR A 136 9.62 6.38 -4.60
CA THR A 136 9.15 5.65 -5.78
C THR A 136 9.04 6.61 -6.97
N TYR A 137 9.53 6.17 -8.11
CA TYR A 137 9.52 6.86 -9.40
C TYR A 137 8.90 5.98 -10.48
N HIS A 138 8.62 6.57 -11.60
CA HIS A 138 8.21 5.85 -12.81
C HIS A 138 8.90 6.47 -14.02
N ILE A 139 9.43 5.63 -14.91
CA ILE A 139 10.22 6.09 -16.08
C ILE A 139 9.48 7.08 -16.99
N GLU A 140 8.14 7.00 -17.06
CA GLU A 140 7.30 7.86 -17.89
C GLU A 140 6.50 8.88 -17.05
N HIS A 141 5.85 8.44 -15.96
CA HIS A 141 4.86 9.27 -15.24
C HIS A 141 5.47 10.15 -14.15
N ILE A 142 6.53 9.68 -13.49
CA ILE A 142 7.24 10.41 -12.42
C ILE A 142 8.74 10.14 -12.60
N PRO A 143 9.36 10.62 -13.68
CA PRO A 143 10.76 10.38 -13.93
C PRO A 143 11.63 11.11 -12.90
N PRO A 144 12.76 10.53 -12.48
CA PRO A 144 13.74 11.26 -11.69
C PRO A 144 14.40 12.35 -12.55
N LYS A 145 14.92 13.40 -11.92
CA LYS A 145 15.67 14.47 -12.62
C LYS A 145 16.91 13.95 -13.34
N THR A 146 17.54 12.97 -12.76
CA THR A 146 18.68 12.24 -13.36
C THR A 146 18.33 10.77 -13.41
N GLU A 147 18.41 10.17 -14.59
CA GLU A 147 18.09 8.75 -14.78
C GLU A 147 18.89 7.86 -13.81
N GLY A 148 18.20 6.94 -13.16
CA GLY A 148 18.79 6.00 -12.20
C GLY A 148 19.14 6.59 -10.83
N ILE A 149 18.95 7.89 -10.59
CA ILE A 149 19.34 8.58 -9.36
C ILE A 149 18.09 9.11 -8.62
N CYS A 150 18.00 8.86 -7.34
CA CYS A 150 16.94 9.35 -6.47
C CYS A 150 17.08 10.84 -6.19
N ASP A 151 16.06 11.64 -6.53
CA ASP A 151 16.07 13.10 -6.30
C ASP A 151 16.08 13.47 -4.81
N THR A 152 15.60 12.57 -3.94
CA THR A 152 15.48 12.83 -2.50
C THR A 152 16.79 12.61 -1.75
N CYS A 153 17.57 11.58 -2.12
CA CYS A 153 18.76 11.20 -1.34
C CYS A 153 20.00 10.86 -2.16
N GLY A 154 19.96 11.01 -3.50
CA GLY A 154 21.08 10.77 -4.40
C GLY A 154 21.51 9.32 -4.58
N SER A 155 20.74 8.36 -4.02
CA SER A 155 21.06 6.94 -4.15
C SER A 155 20.46 6.33 -5.41
N GLU A 156 20.94 5.15 -5.79
CA GLU A 156 20.49 4.40 -6.96
C GLU A 156 18.99 4.06 -6.90
N LEU A 157 18.35 4.07 -8.08
CA LEU A 157 17.00 3.61 -8.32
C LEU A 157 17.03 2.26 -9.02
N ILE A 158 16.32 1.28 -8.48
CA ILE A 158 16.25 -0.07 -9.03
C ILE A 158 14.81 -0.47 -9.39
N LEU A 159 14.67 -1.44 -10.29
CA LEU A 159 13.47 -2.24 -10.40
C LEU A 159 13.41 -3.18 -9.19
N ARG A 160 12.29 -3.22 -8.48
CA ARG A 160 12.12 -4.14 -7.35
C ARG A 160 12.03 -5.58 -7.84
N ASP A 161 12.44 -6.55 -7.03
CA ASP A 161 12.30 -7.96 -7.38
C ASP A 161 10.84 -8.39 -7.55
N ASP A 162 9.95 -7.82 -6.73
CA ASP A 162 8.51 -8.04 -6.81
C ASP A 162 7.81 -7.29 -7.96
N ASP A 163 8.54 -6.55 -8.79
CA ASP A 163 8.04 -5.87 -10.00
C ASP A 163 8.46 -6.56 -11.31
N LYS A 164 9.14 -7.69 -11.23
CA LYS A 164 9.45 -8.51 -12.40
C LYS A 164 8.16 -9.05 -13.02
N PRO A 165 8.05 -9.16 -14.37
CA PRO A 165 6.81 -9.50 -15.05
C PRO A 165 6.12 -10.77 -14.51
N GLU A 166 6.89 -11.81 -14.24
CA GLU A 166 6.39 -13.08 -13.71
C GLU A 166 5.78 -12.91 -12.30
N THR A 167 6.46 -12.16 -11.43
CA THR A 167 5.99 -11.86 -10.08
C THR A 167 4.75 -10.98 -10.11
N VAL A 168 4.68 -10.00 -11.03
CA VAL A 168 3.52 -9.12 -11.19
C VAL A 168 2.26 -9.90 -11.53
N GLN A 169 2.34 -10.87 -12.46
CA GLN A 169 1.19 -11.72 -12.80
C GLN A 169 0.71 -12.53 -11.60
N ASN A 170 1.63 -13.12 -10.83
CA ASN A 170 1.25 -13.84 -9.63
C ASN A 170 0.62 -12.92 -8.58
N ARG A 171 1.15 -11.71 -8.40
CA ARG A 171 0.57 -10.69 -7.50
C ARG A 171 -0.84 -10.28 -7.90
N LEU A 172 -1.13 -10.16 -9.20
CA LEU A 172 -2.47 -9.88 -9.69
C LEU A 172 -3.43 -11.03 -9.38
N LYS A 173 -3.00 -12.27 -9.63
CA LYS A 173 -3.78 -13.44 -9.27
C LYS A 173 -4.10 -13.48 -7.78
N VAL A 174 -3.09 -13.32 -6.92
CA VAL A 174 -3.26 -13.27 -5.46
C VAL A 174 -4.16 -12.11 -5.04
N TYR A 175 -4.06 -10.96 -5.70
CA TYR A 175 -4.95 -9.83 -5.44
C TYR A 175 -6.41 -10.17 -5.74
N HIS A 176 -6.71 -10.73 -6.91
CA HIS A 176 -8.08 -11.11 -7.28
C HIS A 176 -8.65 -12.18 -6.35
N ASP A 177 -7.83 -13.18 -6.00
CA ASP A 177 -8.28 -14.31 -5.18
C ASP A 177 -8.50 -13.91 -3.70
N GLN A 178 -7.66 -13.04 -3.13
CA GLN A 178 -7.60 -12.81 -1.68
C GLN A 178 -7.94 -11.39 -1.24
N THR A 179 -7.60 -10.37 -2.06
CA THR A 179 -7.71 -8.96 -1.65
C THR A 179 -8.92 -8.27 -2.25
N GLN A 180 -9.26 -8.55 -3.50
CA GLN A 180 -10.43 -7.96 -4.15
C GLN A 180 -11.74 -8.20 -3.39
N PRO A 181 -11.98 -9.33 -2.71
CA PRO A 181 -13.17 -9.52 -1.87
C PRO A 181 -13.36 -8.49 -0.75
N LEU A 182 -12.30 -7.77 -0.38
CA LEU A 182 -12.40 -6.66 0.59
C LEU A 182 -13.24 -5.49 0.06
N ILE A 183 -13.37 -5.33 -1.24
CA ILE A 183 -14.24 -4.32 -1.85
C ILE A 183 -15.69 -4.56 -1.40
N ASP A 184 -16.19 -5.79 -1.52
CA ASP A 184 -17.53 -6.15 -1.05
C ASP A 184 -17.66 -6.05 0.47
N PHE A 185 -16.62 -6.44 1.20
CA PHE A 185 -16.57 -6.36 2.65
C PHE A 185 -16.78 -4.92 3.15
N TYR A 186 -16.01 -3.97 2.63
CA TYR A 186 -16.12 -2.56 3.02
C TYR A 186 -17.32 -1.84 2.38
N THR A 187 -17.84 -2.33 1.26
CA THR A 187 -19.13 -1.87 0.69
C THR A 187 -20.26 -2.18 1.66
N LYS A 188 -20.33 -3.42 2.17
CA LYS A 188 -21.36 -3.83 3.17
C LYS A 188 -21.27 -3.03 4.47
N LYS A 189 -20.06 -2.56 4.82
CA LYS A 189 -19.85 -1.67 5.97
C LYS A 189 -20.21 -0.20 5.70
N GLY A 190 -20.49 0.18 4.46
CA GLY A 190 -20.85 1.54 4.07
C GLY A 190 -19.68 2.53 4.02
N VAL A 191 -18.44 2.08 4.18
CA VAL A 191 -17.25 2.94 4.24
C VAL A 191 -16.42 2.91 2.96
N LEU A 192 -16.76 2.06 1.97
CA LEU A 192 -16.04 1.99 0.70
C LEU A 192 -16.32 3.22 -0.17
N LYS A 193 -15.26 3.77 -0.75
CA LYS A 193 -15.30 4.78 -1.81
C LYS A 193 -14.33 4.36 -2.91
N SER A 194 -14.76 4.42 -4.18
CA SER A 194 -13.90 4.09 -5.32
C SER A 194 -13.55 5.33 -6.12
N VAL A 195 -12.32 5.40 -6.61
CA VAL A 195 -11.82 6.44 -7.51
C VAL A 195 -11.17 5.78 -8.73
N ASP A 196 -11.30 6.43 -9.89
CA ASP A 196 -10.61 6.01 -11.10
C ASP A 196 -9.10 6.30 -10.97
N GLY A 197 -8.30 5.24 -10.86
CA GLY A 197 -6.85 5.33 -10.78
C GLY A 197 -6.14 5.42 -12.14
N THR A 198 -6.88 5.46 -13.26
CA THR A 198 -6.29 5.54 -14.61
C THR A 198 -5.91 6.96 -15.02
N VAL A 199 -6.52 7.96 -14.40
CA VAL A 199 -6.29 9.38 -14.66
C VAL A 199 -4.98 9.89 -14.03
N ASP A 200 -4.64 11.16 -14.25
CA ASP A 200 -3.44 11.76 -13.65
C ASP A 200 -3.44 11.66 -12.12
N MET A 201 -2.26 11.48 -11.55
CA MET A 201 -2.06 11.31 -10.10
C MET A 201 -2.70 12.44 -9.27
N LYS A 202 -2.68 13.69 -9.78
CA LYS A 202 -3.26 14.86 -9.09
C LYS A 202 -4.78 14.82 -9.13
N ASP A 203 -5.36 14.34 -10.23
CA ASP A 203 -6.81 14.20 -10.37
C ASP A 203 -7.34 13.08 -9.49
N VAL A 204 -6.62 11.95 -9.40
CA VAL A 204 -6.93 10.90 -8.42
C VAL A 204 -6.90 11.47 -7.00
N PHE A 205 -5.88 12.24 -6.66
CA PHE A 205 -5.76 12.85 -5.34
C PHE A 205 -6.91 13.83 -5.05
N ALA A 206 -7.25 14.69 -6.02
CA ALA A 206 -8.37 15.63 -5.89
C ALA A 206 -9.69 14.89 -5.65
N ALA A 207 -9.94 13.79 -6.38
CA ALA A 207 -11.11 12.95 -6.17
C ALA A 207 -11.15 12.34 -4.77
N ILE A 208 -10.01 11.84 -4.27
CA ILE A 208 -9.91 11.30 -2.91
C ILE A 208 -10.18 12.41 -1.88
N VAL A 209 -9.59 13.59 -2.02
CA VAL A 209 -9.81 14.73 -1.10
C VAL A 209 -11.28 15.15 -1.09
N ALA A 210 -11.96 15.16 -2.22
CA ALA A 210 -13.39 15.47 -2.28
C ALA A 210 -14.26 14.45 -1.52
N ILE A 211 -13.80 13.21 -1.38
CA ILE A 211 -14.45 12.15 -0.60
C ILE A 211 -14.18 12.30 0.90
N LEU A 212 -12.96 12.67 1.27
CA LEU A 212 -12.51 12.69 2.66
C LEU A 212 -12.92 13.97 3.40
N GLY A 213 -13.12 15.07 2.69
CA GLY A 213 -13.50 16.39 3.22
C GLY A 213 -12.33 17.31 3.47
#